data_c1c2753c4fd4772b2ab8e19bdc0b5c09
#
_entry.id   c1c2753c4fd4772b2ab8e19bdc0b5c09
#
_cell.length_a   1.000
_cell.length_b   1.000
_cell.length_c   1.000
_cell.angle_alpha   90.00
_cell.angle_beta   90.00
_cell.angle_gamma   90.00
#
_symmetry.space_group_name_H-M   'P 1'
#
loop_
_entity.id
_entity.type
_entity.pdbx_description
1 polymer ?
#
loop_
_entity_poly.entity_id
_entity_poly.type
_entity_poly.pdbx_seq_one_letter_code
_entity_poly.pdbx_strand_id
1 'polypeptide(L)'
;TAWVIRQHLASSSAAEIRLNLEVGQVPVTFESSDDEKELVWFQSPPMTLGATSTAESFSETLGLSVDDIDTRSPIQMISAGTSAMIVPLLSQDALRRSKLDLAAYSTLAADGFPPLVYVFCNETHHPENDLCSRFFFEAHGVREDPATGNGAAFLGAYLLQHQAYPDSTLSIRIEQGYEVRRPSLVMLRARMEGEHHHVSVGGYVIPTVQGELL
;
A
#
# COMPACT_ATOMS: atom_id res chain seq x y z
N THR A 1 8.39 12.56 -7.67
CA THR A 1 9.84 12.76 -7.96
C THR A 1 10.17 12.31 -9.39
N ALA A 2 10.04 11.02 -9.76
CA ALA A 2 10.47 10.51 -11.06
C ALA A 2 9.82 11.23 -12.26
N TRP A 3 8.53 11.56 -12.16
CA TRP A 3 7.82 12.34 -13.17
C TRP A 3 8.47 13.72 -13.38
N VAL A 4 8.77 14.44 -12.29
CA VAL A 4 9.45 15.76 -12.35
C VAL A 4 10.85 15.62 -12.96
N ILE A 5 11.62 14.60 -12.54
CA ILE A 5 12.94 14.34 -13.13
C ILE A 5 12.83 14.12 -14.63
N ARG A 6 11.86 13.32 -15.08
CA ARG A 6 11.65 13.06 -16.50
C ARG A 6 11.31 14.33 -17.28
N GLN A 7 10.42 15.17 -16.73
CA GLN A 7 9.95 16.38 -17.41
C GLN A 7 11.00 17.50 -17.45
N HIS A 8 11.86 17.63 -16.44
CA HIS A 8 12.70 18.80 -16.25
C HIS A 8 14.22 18.53 -16.29
N LEU A 9 14.67 17.31 -16.02
CA LEU A 9 16.08 16.97 -15.88
C LEU A 9 16.57 15.88 -16.86
N ALA A 10 15.68 15.05 -17.34
CA ALA A 10 15.97 13.99 -18.31
C ALA A 10 15.28 14.27 -19.65
N SER A 11 14.98 13.25 -20.42
CA SER A 11 14.15 13.37 -21.63
C SER A 11 12.69 13.08 -21.29
N SER A 12 11.77 13.94 -21.71
CA SER A 12 10.34 13.72 -21.57
C SER A 12 9.84 12.44 -22.28
N SER A 13 10.63 11.91 -23.21
CA SER A 13 10.37 10.64 -23.91
C SER A 13 11.01 9.42 -23.23
N ALA A 14 11.71 9.60 -22.10
CA ALA A 14 12.30 8.47 -21.37
C ALA A 14 11.20 7.50 -20.89
N ALA A 15 11.33 6.23 -21.27
CA ALA A 15 10.39 5.20 -20.86
C ALA A 15 10.58 4.77 -19.39
N GLU A 16 11.76 4.97 -18.85
CA GLU A 16 12.14 4.59 -17.49
C GLU A 16 13.04 5.65 -16.85
N ILE A 17 12.84 5.88 -15.56
CA ILE A 17 13.75 6.62 -14.67
C ILE A 17 14.12 5.68 -13.50
N ARG A 18 15.40 5.60 -13.16
CA ARG A 18 15.88 4.84 -12.00
C ARG A 18 16.23 5.77 -10.87
N LEU A 19 15.52 5.61 -9.75
CA LEU A 19 15.79 6.35 -8.53
C LEU A 19 16.82 5.58 -7.69
N ASN A 20 17.92 6.22 -7.31
CA ASN A 20 18.88 5.66 -6.37
C ASN A 20 18.44 6.02 -4.95
N LEU A 21 17.92 5.04 -4.24
CA LEU A 21 17.45 5.16 -2.85
C LEU A 21 18.37 4.31 -1.93
N GLU A 22 18.25 4.47 -0.62
CA GLU A 22 19.00 3.67 0.35
C GLU A 22 18.72 2.16 0.22
N VAL A 23 17.50 1.79 -0.17
CA VAL A 23 17.09 0.40 -0.42
C VAL A 23 17.59 -0.15 -1.77
N GLY A 24 18.31 0.64 -2.55
CA GLY A 24 18.80 0.28 -3.89
C GLY A 24 18.16 1.10 -5.02
N GLN A 25 18.30 0.60 -6.24
CA GLN A 25 17.70 1.23 -7.42
C GLN A 25 16.22 0.84 -7.54
N VAL A 26 15.37 1.83 -7.64
CA VAL A 26 13.93 1.68 -7.88
C VAL A 26 13.62 2.14 -9.30
N PRO A 27 13.29 1.21 -10.22
CA PRO A 27 12.83 1.56 -11.56
C PRO A 27 11.44 2.19 -11.50
N VAL A 28 11.26 3.25 -12.28
CA VAL A 28 9.98 3.94 -12.46
C VAL A 28 9.68 4.03 -13.94
N THR A 29 8.56 3.47 -14.37
CA THR A 29 8.10 3.46 -15.76
C THR A 29 6.87 4.34 -15.95
N PHE A 30 6.57 4.70 -17.19
CA PHE A 30 5.51 5.62 -17.55
C PHE A 30 4.66 5.01 -18.64
N GLU A 31 3.36 4.92 -18.42
CA GLU A 31 2.38 4.39 -19.35
C GLU A 31 1.34 5.48 -19.67
N SER A 32 1.12 5.77 -20.94
CA SER A 32 0.03 6.66 -21.36
C SER A 32 -1.30 5.92 -21.23
N SER A 33 -2.32 6.56 -20.66
CA SER A 33 -3.69 6.06 -20.66
C SER A 33 -4.50 6.70 -21.79
N ASP A 34 -5.66 6.12 -22.10
CA ASP A 34 -6.56 6.58 -23.16
C ASP A 34 -7.07 8.02 -22.93
N ASP A 35 -7.05 8.50 -21.69
CA ASP A 35 -7.50 9.84 -21.27
C ASP A 35 -6.37 10.89 -21.30
N GLU A 36 -5.28 10.68 -22.02
CA GLU A 36 -4.08 11.54 -22.03
C GLU A 36 -3.41 11.68 -20.65
N LYS A 37 -3.85 10.95 -19.65
CA LYS A 37 -3.23 10.93 -18.32
C LYS A 37 -2.09 9.92 -18.32
N GLU A 38 -1.03 10.24 -17.62
CA GLU A 38 0.12 9.37 -17.50
C GLU A 38 0.05 8.58 -16.20
N LEU A 39 0.09 7.26 -16.32
CA LEU A 39 0.18 6.34 -15.20
C LEU A 39 1.66 6.05 -14.92
N VAL A 40 2.11 6.36 -13.73
CA VAL A 40 3.50 6.21 -13.31
C VAL A 40 3.60 5.02 -12.37
N TRP A 41 4.45 4.06 -12.72
CA TRP A 41 4.68 2.83 -11.99
C TRP A 41 6.05 2.81 -11.35
N PHE A 42 6.16 2.43 -10.10
CA PHE A 42 7.44 2.03 -9.51
C PHE A 42 7.45 0.54 -9.23
N GLN A 43 8.60 -0.09 -9.39
CA GLN A 43 8.82 -1.47 -8.99
C GLN A 43 9.34 -1.48 -7.55
N SER A 44 8.65 -2.22 -6.68
CA SER A 44 9.08 -2.37 -5.29
C SER A 44 10.41 -3.14 -5.20
N PRO A 45 11.28 -2.77 -4.25
CA PRO A 45 12.39 -3.63 -3.86
C PRO A 45 11.93 -5.01 -3.40
N PRO A 46 12.83 -6.00 -3.31
CA PRO A 46 12.51 -7.30 -2.74
C PRO A 46 11.90 -7.18 -1.34
N MET A 47 10.86 -7.95 -1.10
CA MET A 47 10.11 -7.94 0.15
C MET A 47 10.33 -9.21 0.96
N THR A 48 10.27 -9.05 2.28
CA THR A 48 10.34 -10.15 3.24
C THR A 48 9.04 -10.25 3.99
N LEU A 49 8.46 -11.45 4.03
CA LEU A 49 7.33 -11.77 4.88
C LEU A 49 7.86 -12.14 6.27
N GLY A 50 7.38 -11.40 7.27
CA GLY A 50 7.81 -11.53 8.67
C GLY A 50 6.79 -12.28 9.53
N ALA A 51 6.84 -11.99 10.83
CA ALA A 51 5.98 -12.62 11.83
C ALA A 51 4.49 -12.36 11.58
N THR A 52 3.69 -13.32 12.02
CA THR A 52 2.22 -13.22 12.04
C THR A 52 1.72 -12.83 13.44
N SER A 53 0.51 -12.28 13.50
CA SER A 53 -0.16 -11.94 14.75
C SER A 53 -1.59 -12.48 14.75
N THR A 54 -2.30 -12.28 15.85
CA THR A 54 -3.66 -12.82 16.04
C THR A 54 -4.74 -11.76 15.82
N ALA A 55 -5.95 -12.22 15.51
CA ALA A 55 -7.10 -11.34 15.34
C ALA A 55 -7.46 -10.63 16.66
N GLU A 56 -7.32 -11.31 17.80
CA GLU A 56 -7.60 -10.76 19.13
C GLU A 56 -6.72 -9.53 19.40
N SER A 57 -5.41 -9.65 19.18
CA SER A 57 -4.46 -8.55 19.43
C SER A 57 -4.73 -7.34 18.54
N PHE A 58 -5.09 -7.57 17.28
CA PHE A 58 -5.34 -6.47 16.35
C PHE A 58 -6.75 -5.88 16.44
N SER A 59 -7.77 -6.66 16.80
CA SER A 59 -9.11 -6.13 17.00
C SER A 59 -9.12 -5.09 18.11
N GLU A 60 -8.52 -5.36 19.26
CA GLU A 60 -8.38 -4.40 20.36
C GLU A 60 -7.64 -3.14 19.92
N THR A 61 -6.49 -3.33 19.27
CA THR A 61 -5.64 -2.23 18.77
C THR A 61 -6.32 -1.34 17.75
N LEU A 62 -7.21 -1.92 16.94
CA LEU A 62 -7.97 -1.19 15.91
C LEU A 62 -9.35 -0.72 16.37
N GLY A 63 -9.72 -1.00 17.62
CA GLY A 63 -11.04 -0.67 18.17
C GLY A 63 -12.18 -1.41 17.47
N LEU A 64 -11.91 -2.65 17.05
CA LEU A 64 -12.82 -3.53 16.31
C LEU A 64 -13.20 -4.76 17.15
N SER A 65 -14.20 -5.52 16.69
CA SER A 65 -14.45 -6.89 17.17
C SER A 65 -13.51 -7.87 16.47
N VAL A 66 -13.22 -8.99 17.10
CA VAL A 66 -12.53 -10.13 16.45
C VAL A 66 -13.29 -10.59 15.20
N ASP A 67 -14.62 -10.54 15.24
CA ASP A 67 -15.48 -10.88 14.12
C ASP A 67 -15.42 -9.90 12.94
N ASP A 68 -14.76 -8.75 13.08
CA ASP A 68 -14.50 -7.81 11.99
C ASP A 68 -13.23 -8.19 11.19
N ILE A 69 -12.37 -9.05 11.75
CA ILE A 69 -11.12 -9.49 11.13
C ILE A 69 -11.37 -10.69 10.22
N ASP A 70 -10.82 -10.67 9.02
CA ASP A 70 -10.87 -11.82 8.13
C ASP A 70 -9.78 -12.83 8.47
N THR A 71 -10.12 -13.87 9.19
CA THR A 71 -9.18 -14.90 9.66
C THR A 71 -8.84 -15.98 8.62
N ARG A 72 -9.34 -15.87 7.39
CA ARG A 72 -8.99 -16.78 6.29
C ARG A 72 -7.53 -16.64 5.85
N SER A 73 -6.95 -15.47 6.12
CA SER A 73 -5.52 -15.19 5.90
C SER A 73 -4.94 -14.57 7.17
N PRO A 74 -3.65 -14.81 7.48
CA PRO A 74 -3.06 -14.32 8.72
C PRO A 74 -2.82 -12.81 8.70
N ILE A 75 -2.90 -12.15 9.85
CA ILE A 75 -2.30 -10.83 10.02
C ILE A 75 -0.79 -11.00 9.96
N GLN A 76 -0.10 -10.28 9.08
CA GLN A 76 1.32 -10.52 8.83
C GLN A 76 2.12 -9.23 8.62
N MET A 77 3.32 -9.22 9.18
CA MET A 77 4.32 -8.19 8.92
C MET A 77 4.94 -8.40 7.53
N ILE A 78 5.06 -7.32 6.76
CA ILE A 78 5.82 -7.31 5.50
C ILE A 78 6.78 -6.13 5.51
N SER A 79 7.98 -6.33 4.95
CA SER A 79 9.03 -5.33 4.97
C SER A 79 9.79 -5.23 3.65
N ALA A 80 10.17 -3.99 3.29
CA ALA A 80 11.10 -3.64 2.23
C ALA A 80 11.75 -2.28 2.57
N GLY A 81 12.75 -2.29 3.45
CA GLY A 81 13.35 -1.08 4.04
C GLY A 81 12.52 -0.46 5.17
N THR A 82 11.22 -0.38 5.02
CA THR A 82 10.24 -0.14 6.10
C THR A 82 9.39 -1.38 6.31
N SER A 83 8.61 -1.42 7.39
CA SER A 83 7.75 -2.57 7.70
C SER A 83 6.34 -2.10 8.04
N ALA A 84 5.33 -2.88 7.68
CA ALA A 84 3.95 -2.67 8.11
C ALA A 84 3.24 -3.99 8.40
N MET A 85 2.22 -3.94 9.24
CA MET A 85 1.30 -5.04 9.46
C MET A 85 0.18 -4.97 8.43
N ILE A 86 -0.09 -6.07 7.75
CA ILE A 86 -1.22 -6.22 6.82
C ILE A 86 -2.34 -6.92 7.56
N VAL A 87 -3.49 -6.27 7.63
CA VAL A 87 -4.67 -6.73 8.38
C VAL A 87 -5.87 -6.82 7.45
N PRO A 88 -6.33 -8.03 7.12
CA PRO A 88 -7.54 -8.22 6.33
C PRO A 88 -8.78 -8.02 7.20
N LEU A 89 -9.76 -7.27 6.67
CA LEU A 89 -11.05 -7.02 7.31
C LEU A 89 -12.20 -7.60 6.47
N LEU A 90 -13.30 -7.97 7.13
CA LEU A 90 -14.44 -8.59 6.48
C LEU A 90 -15.32 -7.61 5.70
N SER A 91 -15.32 -6.31 6.06
CA SER A 91 -16.23 -5.33 5.45
C SER A 91 -15.65 -3.92 5.37
N GLN A 92 -16.23 -3.12 4.49
CA GLN A 92 -15.95 -1.67 4.42
C GLN A 92 -16.42 -0.95 5.70
N ASP A 93 -17.48 -1.43 6.37
CA ASP A 93 -17.89 -0.86 7.64
C ASP A 93 -16.84 -1.05 8.74
N ALA A 94 -16.25 -2.25 8.85
CA ALA A 94 -15.13 -2.52 9.75
C ALA A 94 -13.93 -1.63 9.41
N LEU A 95 -13.58 -1.50 8.12
CA LEU A 95 -12.51 -0.63 7.65
C LEU A 95 -12.75 0.82 8.05
N ARG A 96 -13.95 1.35 7.86
CA ARG A 96 -14.31 2.72 8.21
C ARG A 96 -14.30 2.98 9.72
N ARG A 97 -14.71 2.01 10.55
CA ARG A 97 -14.70 2.11 12.01
C ARG A 97 -13.31 1.99 12.62
N SER A 98 -12.38 1.34 11.95
CA SER A 98 -11.04 1.08 12.48
C SER A 98 -10.31 2.38 12.85
N LYS A 99 -9.61 2.35 13.98
CA LYS A 99 -8.78 3.45 14.51
C LYS A 99 -7.60 2.84 15.23
N LEU A 100 -6.39 3.24 14.88
CA LEU A 100 -5.20 2.77 15.57
C LEU A 100 -5.08 3.46 16.94
N ASP A 101 -5.13 2.68 18.01
CA ASP A 101 -4.78 3.12 19.37
C ASP A 101 -3.33 2.78 19.65
N LEU A 102 -2.46 3.81 19.74
CA LEU A 102 -1.04 3.63 20.01
C LEU A 102 -0.76 3.11 21.41
N ALA A 103 -1.63 3.39 22.40
CA ALA A 103 -1.46 2.89 23.75
C ALA A 103 -1.73 1.37 23.78
N ALA A 104 -2.81 0.90 23.16
CA ALA A 104 -3.08 -0.51 22.97
C ALA A 104 -2.00 -1.19 22.12
N TYR A 105 -1.48 -0.50 21.09
CA TYR A 105 -0.41 -1.01 20.22
C TYR A 105 0.93 -1.18 20.94
N SER A 106 1.14 -0.56 22.11
CA SER A 106 2.41 -0.61 22.84
C SER A 106 2.86 -2.04 23.16
N THR A 107 1.93 -2.95 23.41
CA THR A 107 2.21 -4.37 23.65
C THR A 107 2.76 -5.04 22.39
N LEU A 108 2.11 -4.82 21.25
CA LEU A 108 2.57 -5.35 19.95
C LEU A 108 3.94 -4.76 19.55
N ALA A 109 4.17 -3.48 19.84
CA ALA A 109 5.45 -2.84 19.60
C ALA A 109 6.58 -3.44 20.46
N ALA A 110 6.28 -3.83 21.71
CA ALA A 110 7.24 -4.51 22.59
C ALA A 110 7.61 -5.91 22.06
N ASP A 111 6.72 -6.57 21.33
CA ASP A 111 6.95 -7.84 20.64
C ASP A 111 7.65 -7.66 19.27
N GLY A 112 8.02 -6.42 18.93
CA GLY A 112 8.77 -6.11 17.69
C GLY A 112 7.92 -5.86 16.45
N PHE A 113 6.59 -5.73 16.57
CA PHE A 113 5.74 -5.37 15.44
C PHE A 113 5.83 -3.86 15.13
N PRO A 114 5.89 -3.48 13.84
CA PRO A 114 5.99 -2.07 13.44
C PRO A 114 4.66 -1.34 13.67
N PRO A 115 4.69 -0.08 14.15
CA PRO A 115 3.48 0.69 14.40
C PRO A 115 2.90 1.32 13.12
N LEU A 116 3.07 0.67 11.99
CA LEU A 116 2.49 1.00 10.70
C LEU A 116 1.52 -0.13 10.34
N VAL A 117 0.25 0.21 10.16
CA VAL A 117 -0.80 -0.79 9.94
C VAL A 117 -1.58 -0.47 8.68
N TYR A 118 -1.57 -1.41 7.75
CA TYR A 118 -2.35 -1.38 6.52
C TYR A 118 -3.54 -2.32 6.64
N VAL A 119 -4.73 -1.76 6.76
CA VAL A 119 -5.97 -2.52 6.77
C VAL A 119 -6.61 -2.52 5.39
N PHE A 120 -7.25 -3.61 4.99
CA PHE A 120 -7.93 -3.69 3.70
C PHE A 120 -9.16 -4.60 3.77
N CYS A 121 -10.10 -4.41 2.84
CA CYS A 121 -11.25 -5.29 2.60
C CYS A 121 -11.59 -5.37 1.11
N ASN A 122 -12.42 -6.37 0.75
CA ASN A 122 -12.88 -6.60 -0.63
C ASN A 122 -14.12 -5.75 -1.01
N GLU A 123 -14.73 -5.04 -0.07
CA GLU A 123 -15.82 -4.11 -0.35
C GLU A 123 -15.25 -2.74 -0.73
N THR A 124 -15.82 -2.12 -1.77
CA THR A 124 -15.33 -0.87 -2.36
C THR A 124 -16.43 0.19 -2.45
N HIS A 125 -16.05 1.46 -2.60
CA HIS A 125 -16.98 2.56 -2.88
C HIS A 125 -17.46 2.53 -4.32
N HIS A 126 -16.61 2.07 -5.25
CA HIS A 126 -16.90 2.02 -6.69
C HIS A 126 -16.73 0.59 -7.20
N PRO A 127 -17.72 0.05 -7.93
CA PRO A 127 -17.74 -1.35 -8.33
C PRO A 127 -16.65 -1.74 -9.34
N GLU A 128 -16.00 -0.77 -9.97
CA GLU A 128 -14.85 -0.98 -10.85
C GLU A 128 -13.52 -1.18 -10.12
N ASN A 129 -13.49 -1.00 -8.80
CA ASN A 129 -12.32 -1.19 -7.97
C ASN A 129 -12.40 -2.52 -7.21
N ASP A 130 -11.25 -3.07 -6.82
CA ASP A 130 -11.15 -4.43 -6.28
C ASP A 130 -11.05 -4.45 -4.76
N LEU A 131 -10.36 -3.47 -4.18
CA LEU A 131 -10.11 -3.40 -2.73
C LEU A 131 -10.28 -1.98 -2.22
N CYS A 132 -10.65 -1.87 -0.93
CA CYS A 132 -10.59 -0.62 -0.18
C CYS A 132 -9.59 -0.79 0.98
N SER A 133 -8.82 0.27 1.27
CA SER A 133 -7.74 0.21 2.24
C SER A 133 -7.58 1.50 3.03
N ARG A 134 -6.90 1.39 4.19
CA ARG A 134 -6.41 2.51 4.99
C ARG A 134 -5.01 2.20 5.49
N PHE A 135 -4.19 3.25 5.65
CA PHE A 135 -2.85 3.11 6.21
C PHE A 135 -2.65 4.04 7.40
N PHE A 136 -2.53 3.44 8.58
CA PHE A 136 -2.28 4.16 9.81
C PHE A 136 -0.80 4.45 9.98
N PHE A 137 -0.50 5.73 10.19
CA PHE A 137 0.85 6.28 10.24
C PHE A 137 1.09 7.11 11.52
N GLU A 138 0.29 6.88 12.55
CA GLU A 138 0.25 7.73 13.77
C GLU A 138 1.57 7.78 14.51
N ALA A 139 2.36 6.72 14.50
CA ALA A 139 3.70 6.70 15.11
C ALA A 139 4.66 7.74 14.54
N HIS A 140 4.38 8.27 13.35
CA HIS A 140 5.16 9.32 12.69
C HIS A 140 4.49 10.71 12.74
N GLY A 141 3.47 10.87 13.59
CA GLY A 141 2.77 12.14 13.78
C GLY A 141 1.73 12.47 12.70
N VAL A 142 1.48 11.54 11.81
CA VAL A 142 0.44 11.63 10.78
C VAL A 142 -0.58 10.53 11.03
N ARG A 143 -1.85 10.89 11.24
CA ARG A 143 -2.89 9.92 11.59
C ARG A 143 -3.03 8.82 10.54
N GLU A 144 -3.10 9.21 9.28
CA GLU A 144 -3.36 8.30 8.17
C GLU A 144 -2.80 8.87 6.87
N ASP A 145 -2.19 8.02 6.06
CA ASP A 145 -1.70 8.41 4.73
C ASP A 145 -2.78 8.13 3.67
N PRO A 146 -3.14 9.12 2.83
CA PRO A 146 -4.21 8.97 1.85
C PRO A 146 -3.90 8.08 0.65
N ALA A 147 -2.62 7.84 0.34
CA ALA A 147 -2.21 7.02 -0.81
C ALA A 147 -0.80 6.46 -0.59
N THR A 148 -0.71 5.22 -0.14
CA THR A 148 0.54 4.62 0.31
C THR A 148 1.07 3.59 -0.68
N GLY A 149 2.04 3.99 -1.50
CA GLY A 149 2.65 3.09 -2.48
C GLY A 149 3.33 1.87 -1.84
N ASN A 150 4.12 2.06 -0.78
CA ASN A 150 4.74 0.94 -0.07
C ASN A 150 3.71 0.01 0.58
N GLY A 151 2.65 0.56 1.18
CA GLY A 151 1.56 -0.24 1.75
C GLY A 151 0.87 -1.10 0.69
N ALA A 152 0.58 -0.53 -0.48
CA ALA A 152 0.03 -1.27 -1.60
C ALA A 152 1.00 -2.35 -2.13
N ALA A 153 2.32 -2.07 -2.15
CA ALA A 153 3.32 -3.07 -2.52
C ALA A 153 3.35 -4.24 -1.53
N PHE A 154 3.29 -3.96 -0.23
CA PHE A 154 3.21 -4.99 0.82
C PHE A 154 1.93 -5.82 0.67
N LEU A 155 0.79 -5.17 0.41
CA LEU A 155 -0.45 -5.87 0.13
C LEU A 155 -0.31 -6.80 -1.09
N GLY A 156 0.37 -6.37 -2.16
CA GLY A 156 0.61 -7.20 -3.34
C GLY A 156 1.37 -8.49 -3.01
N ALA A 157 2.46 -8.40 -2.24
CA ALA A 157 3.20 -9.57 -1.79
C ALA A 157 2.36 -10.47 -0.87
N TYR A 158 1.59 -9.87 0.04
CA TYR A 158 0.69 -10.57 0.93
C TYR A 158 -0.37 -11.39 0.16
N LEU A 159 -1.03 -10.78 -0.81
CA LEU A 159 -2.07 -11.43 -1.62
C LEU A 159 -1.51 -12.58 -2.45
N LEU A 160 -0.31 -12.42 -3.04
CA LEU A 160 0.36 -13.50 -3.76
C LEU A 160 0.70 -14.68 -2.83
N GLN A 161 1.20 -14.39 -1.64
CA GLN A 161 1.61 -15.40 -0.67
C GLN A 161 0.43 -16.22 -0.13
N HIS A 162 -0.69 -15.56 0.16
CA HIS A 162 -1.84 -16.21 0.80
C HIS A 162 -2.89 -16.69 -0.21
N GLN A 163 -2.56 -16.69 -1.50
CA GLN A 163 -3.43 -17.21 -2.57
C GLN A 163 -4.85 -16.60 -2.54
N ALA A 164 -4.94 -15.34 -2.12
CA ALA A 164 -6.21 -14.61 -2.11
C ALA A 164 -6.80 -14.49 -3.54
N TYR A 165 -5.97 -14.73 -4.56
CA TYR A 165 -6.35 -14.75 -5.97
C TYR A 165 -5.83 -16.05 -6.61
N PRO A 166 -6.66 -16.73 -7.45
CA PRO A 166 -6.32 -18.03 -8.03
C PRO A 166 -5.19 -17.97 -9.06
N ASP A 167 -4.91 -16.79 -9.61
CA ASP A 167 -3.88 -16.59 -10.62
C ASP A 167 -2.56 -16.15 -9.97
N SER A 168 -1.44 -16.61 -10.52
CA SER A 168 -0.09 -16.18 -10.10
C SER A 168 0.25 -14.73 -10.47
N THR A 169 -0.70 -14.02 -11.08
CA THR A 169 -0.57 -12.62 -11.51
C THR A 169 -1.77 -11.83 -11.03
N LEU A 170 -1.51 -10.69 -10.39
CA LEU A 170 -2.52 -9.75 -9.92
C LEU A 170 -2.47 -8.47 -10.75
N SER A 171 -3.64 -7.90 -11.05
CA SER A 171 -3.79 -6.54 -11.57
C SER A 171 -5.04 -5.97 -10.92
N ILE A 172 -4.87 -5.16 -9.88
CA ILE A 172 -5.96 -4.68 -9.03
C ILE A 172 -5.92 -3.17 -8.81
N ARG A 173 -7.09 -2.63 -8.50
CA ARG A 173 -7.36 -1.23 -8.21
C ARG A 173 -7.73 -1.08 -6.75
N ILE A 174 -6.98 -0.27 -6.00
CA ILE A 174 -7.14 -0.11 -4.55
C ILE A 174 -7.62 1.30 -4.26
N GLU A 175 -8.76 1.41 -3.61
CA GLU A 175 -9.25 2.66 -3.04
C GLU A 175 -8.56 2.93 -1.70
N GLN A 176 -8.12 4.18 -1.47
CA GLN A 176 -7.55 4.61 -0.20
C GLN A 176 -7.87 6.10 0.06
N GLY A 177 -7.87 6.53 1.34
CA GLY A 177 -7.91 7.94 1.71
C GLY A 177 -9.30 8.55 1.84
N TYR A 178 -10.36 7.76 1.80
CA TYR A 178 -11.75 8.25 1.96
C TYR A 178 -11.98 8.86 3.34
N GLU A 179 -11.49 8.22 4.40
CA GLU A 179 -11.69 8.64 5.79
C GLU A 179 -10.92 9.93 6.14
N VAL A 180 -9.88 10.25 5.38
CA VAL A 180 -9.14 11.52 5.48
C VAL A 180 -9.56 12.54 4.41
N ARG A 181 -10.67 12.28 3.72
CA ARG A 181 -11.25 13.16 2.68
C ARG A 181 -10.31 13.47 1.52
N ARG A 182 -9.46 12.52 1.20
CA ARG A 182 -8.59 12.52 0.02
C ARG A 182 -8.69 11.21 -0.75
N PRO A 183 -9.88 10.92 -1.35
CA PRO A 183 -10.05 9.71 -2.14
C PRO A 183 -8.94 9.58 -3.17
N SER A 184 -8.28 8.46 -3.17
CA SER A 184 -7.15 8.14 -4.03
C SER A 184 -7.33 6.75 -4.62
N LEU A 185 -6.80 6.55 -5.81
CA LEU A 185 -6.76 5.27 -6.49
C LEU A 185 -5.30 4.84 -6.69
N VAL A 186 -4.97 3.69 -6.15
CA VAL A 186 -3.66 3.06 -6.29
C VAL A 186 -3.80 1.83 -7.17
N MET A 187 -2.98 1.75 -8.21
CA MET A 187 -2.91 0.59 -9.10
C MET A 187 -1.83 -0.37 -8.61
N LEU A 188 -2.12 -1.66 -8.62
CA LEU A 188 -1.19 -2.70 -8.21
C LEU A 188 -1.10 -3.77 -9.28
N ARG A 189 0.15 -4.11 -9.66
CA ARG A 189 0.47 -5.29 -10.45
C ARG A 189 1.45 -6.14 -9.67
N ALA A 190 1.15 -7.42 -9.55
CA ALA A 190 2.04 -8.33 -8.84
C ALA A 190 2.06 -9.71 -9.49
N ARG A 191 3.23 -10.38 -9.48
CA ARG A 191 3.38 -11.74 -9.96
C ARG A 191 4.45 -12.47 -9.15
N MET A 192 4.34 -13.79 -9.13
CA MET A 192 5.41 -14.65 -8.66
C MET A 192 6.36 -14.98 -9.81
N GLU A 193 7.65 -14.95 -9.53
CA GLU A 193 8.70 -15.44 -10.43
C GLU A 193 9.67 -16.30 -9.62
N GLY A 194 9.48 -17.62 -9.69
CA GLY A 194 10.11 -18.55 -8.74
C GLY A 194 9.60 -18.27 -7.31
N GLU A 195 10.50 -17.98 -6.39
CA GLU A 195 10.19 -17.65 -4.99
C GLU A 195 10.09 -16.12 -4.75
N HIS A 196 10.23 -15.31 -5.79
CA HIS A 196 10.29 -13.85 -5.66
C HIS A 196 8.97 -13.20 -6.01
N HIS A 197 8.55 -12.25 -5.18
CA HIS A 197 7.41 -11.38 -5.43
C HIS A 197 7.87 -10.18 -6.28
N HIS A 198 7.37 -10.09 -7.51
CA HIS A 198 7.53 -8.92 -8.36
C HIS A 198 6.29 -8.05 -8.24
N VAL A 199 6.43 -6.91 -7.58
CA VAL A 199 5.30 -6.00 -7.31
C VAL A 199 5.61 -4.64 -7.88
N SER A 200 4.67 -4.11 -8.66
CA SER A 200 4.69 -2.74 -9.16
C SER A 200 3.45 -1.98 -8.68
N VAL A 201 3.65 -0.76 -8.25
CA VAL A 201 2.57 0.11 -7.80
C VAL A 201 2.52 1.34 -8.68
N GLY A 202 1.32 1.71 -9.10
CA GLY A 202 1.08 2.80 -10.01
C GLY A 202 0.05 3.82 -9.50
N GLY A 203 0.13 5.00 -10.07
CA GLY A 203 -0.83 6.07 -9.82
C GLY A 203 -0.68 7.20 -10.83
N TYR A 204 -1.72 8.02 -10.95
CA TYR A 204 -1.68 9.21 -11.78
C TYR A 204 -0.95 10.34 -11.09
N VAL A 205 -0.14 11.09 -11.85
CA VAL A 205 0.54 12.28 -11.36
C VAL A 205 -0.22 13.52 -11.81
N ILE A 206 -0.58 14.36 -10.84
CA ILE A 206 -1.27 15.63 -11.09
C ILE A 206 -0.37 16.76 -10.57
N PRO A 207 0.31 17.53 -11.45
CA PRO A 207 1.05 18.70 -11.03
C PRO A 207 0.07 19.78 -10.55
N THR A 208 0.28 20.30 -9.35
CA THR A 208 -0.66 21.25 -8.72
C THR A 208 -0.08 22.67 -8.60
N VAL A 209 1.23 22.78 -8.40
CA VAL A 209 1.91 24.06 -8.21
C VAL A 209 3.32 24.01 -8.82
N GLN A 210 3.70 25.08 -9.49
CA GLN A 210 5.06 25.37 -9.92
C GLN A 210 5.44 26.78 -9.48
N GLY A 211 6.67 26.98 -9.02
CA GLY A 211 7.18 28.27 -8.56
C GLY A 211 8.69 28.36 -8.66
N GLU A 212 9.21 29.58 -8.55
CA GLU A 212 10.64 29.88 -8.50
C GLU A 212 10.97 30.48 -7.13
N LEU A 213 12.13 30.09 -6.59
CA LEU A 213 12.72 30.74 -5.42
C LEU A 213 13.56 31.92 -5.90
N LEU A 214 13.26 33.12 -5.38
CA LEU A 214 13.99 34.35 -5.69
C LEU A 214 15.10 34.59 -4.67
#